data_aeadbd66f7d1fd8cce254b1015a2e17a
#
_entry.id   aeadbd66f7d1fd8cce254b1015a2e17a
#
_cell.length_a   1.000
_cell.length_b   1.000
_cell.length_c   1.000
_cell.angle_alpha   90.00
_cell.angle_beta   90.00
_cell.angle_gamma   90.00
#
_symmetry.space_group_name_H-M   'P 1'
#
loop_
_entity.id
_entity.type
_entity.pdbx_description
1 polymer ?
#
loop_
_entity_poly.entity_id
_entity_poly.type
_entity_poly.pdbx_seq_one_letter_code
_entity_poly.pdbx_strand_id
1 'polypeptide(L)'
;MLIGATSWQINGSYLKNIEQIGKDIQFCELLVYTWNTNTEKILSKEMDEIQKRSKITIHLPTDKLENVKNAYEFFKDKDYLNITLHPFMNFKQFADFYFSISEKEKERKISIENPENDIFFEFCDYLKHKSKNIYITMDYGHLLLDKRSITRFYKRFSNQITEIHFHGTNGKKSHCYPDQKTIKGFKKLMREKDFSSDFPVCIELFNLDETKRLVADLKNK
;
A
#
# COMPACT_ATOMS: atom_id res chain seq x y z
N MET A 1 6.67 -1.52 14.20
CA MET A 1 6.19 -0.75 13.04
C MET A 1 7.38 -0.36 12.19
N LEU A 2 7.34 -0.67 10.89
CA LEU A 2 8.29 -0.22 9.88
C LEU A 2 7.73 1.01 9.17
N ILE A 3 8.53 2.05 8.98
CA ILE A 3 8.14 3.22 8.19
C ILE A 3 8.84 3.11 6.83
N GLY A 4 8.05 3.09 5.77
CA GLY A 4 8.47 3.08 4.39
C GLY A 4 7.91 4.25 3.59
N ALA A 5 8.22 4.28 2.32
CA ALA A 5 7.68 5.27 1.39
C ALA A 5 7.57 4.68 -0.02
N THR A 6 6.67 5.24 -0.81
CA THR A 6 6.46 4.83 -2.20
C THR A 6 7.63 5.24 -3.10
N SER A 7 7.90 4.42 -4.11
CA SER A 7 8.95 4.63 -5.11
C SER A 7 8.62 5.65 -6.20
N TRP A 8 7.54 6.39 -6.10
CA TRP A 8 7.07 7.34 -7.14
C TRP A 8 7.56 8.77 -6.92
N GLN A 9 8.85 8.94 -6.52
CA GLN A 9 9.49 10.24 -6.34
C GLN A 9 10.20 10.70 -7.62
N ILE A 10 10.70 9.74 -8.40
CA ILE A 10 11.41 9.95 -9.66
C ILE A 10 10.89 8.96 -10.69
N ASN A 11 10.53 9.45 -11.86
CA ASN A 11 10.06 8.59 -12.95
C ASN A 11 11.18 7.70 -13.51
N GLY A 12 10.82 6.49 -13.92
CA GLY A 12 11.62 5.63 -14.80
C GLY A 12 12.69 4.77 -14.13
N SER A 13 12.87 4.83 -12.80
CA SER A 13 13.75 3.91 -12.08
C SER A 13 13.29 3.71 -10.63
N TYR A 14 13.00 2.49 -10.26
CA TYR A 14 12.66 2.12 -8.89
C TYR A 14 13.90 2.14 -7.98
N LEU A 15 15.03 1.67 -8.49
CA LEU A 15 16.30 1.65 -7.75
C LEU A 15 16.74 3.07 -7.37
N LYS A 16 16.69 4.04 -8.32
CA LYS A 16 17.01 5.43 -8.02
C LYS A 16 16.10 6.03 -6.95
N ASN A 17 14.82 5.68 -6.95
CA ASN A 17 13.90 6.08 -5.89
C ASN A 17 14.38 5.59 -4.52
N ILE A 18 14.72 4.30 -4.40
CA ILE A 18 15.23 3.70 -3.17
C ILE A 18 16.51 4.41 -2.71
N GLU A 19 17.44 4.71 -3.62
CA GLU A 19 18.67 5.42 -3.31
C GLU A 19 18.43 6.84 -2.78
N GLN A 20 17.41 7.54 -3.29
CA GLN A 20 17.12 8.92 -2.92
C GLN A 20 16.24 9.07 -1.67
N ILE A 21 15.31 8.17 -1.46
CA ILE A 21 14.50 8.13 -0.23
C ILE A 21 15.42 7.87 0.96
N GLY A 22 16.50 7.12 0.71
CA GLY A 22 17.66 7.06 1.58
C GLY A 22 17.50 6.16 2.79
N LYS A 23 18.41 6.35 3.76
CA LYS A 23 18.51 5.53 4.98
C LYS A 23 17.42 5.81 6.02
N ASP A 24 16.54 6.77 5.74
CA ASP A 24 15.51 7.20 6.70
C ASP A 24 14.30 6.28 6.74
N ILE A 25 14.11 5.46 5.71
CA ILE A 25 13.03 4.48 5.62
C ILE A 25 13.54 3.05 5.88
N GLN A 26 12.61 2.15 6.24
CA GLN A 26 12.92 0.76 6.57
C GLN A 26 12.46 -0.23 5.49
N PHE A 27 11.60 0.22 4.58
CA PHE A 27 11.21 -0.48 3.36
C PHE A 27 10.79 0.53 2.29
N CYS A 28 10.73 0.08 1.04
CA CYS A 28 10.20 0.88 -0.06
C CYS A 28 9.01 0.16 -0.68
N GLU A 29 7.92 0.89 -0.92
CA GLU A 29 6.84 0.37 -1.74
C GLU A 29 7.17 0.59 -3.22
N LEU A 30 7.20 -0.50 -3.98
CA LEU A 30 7.29 -0.44 -5.43
C LEU A 30 5.91 -0.13 -6.00
N LEU A 31 5.64 1.14 -6.29
CA LEU A 31 4.40 1.57 -6.92
C LEU A 31 4.45 1.26 -8.42
N VAL A 32 3.84 0.15 -8.81
CA VAL A 32 3.76 -0.28 -10.22
C VAL A 32 2.49 0.31 -10.82
N TYR A 33 2.56 1.59 -11.20
CA TYR A 33 1.40 2.33 -11.69
C TYR A 33 0.76 1.73 -12.95
N THR A 34 1.59 1.16 -13.83
CA THR A 34 1.15 0.45 -15.04
C THR A 34 2.08 -0.70 -15.35
N TRP A 35 1.55 -1.76 -15.96
CA TRP A 35 2.33 -2.89 -16.44
C TRP A 35 2.44 -2.89 -17.94
N ASN A 36 3.66 -2.77 -18.45
CA ASN A 36 3.98 -2.83 -19.87
C ASN A 36 5.43 -3.32 -20.04
N THR A 37 5.84 -3.58 -21.27
CA THR A 37 7.19 -4.07 -21.60
C THR A 37 8.32 -3.18 -21.04
N ASN A 38 8.11 -1.86 -20.96
CA ASN A 38 9.13 -0.96 -20.41
C ASN A 38 9.24 -1.11 -18.89
N THR A 39 8.10 -1.16 -18.18
CA THR A 39 8.06 -1.38 -16.72
C THR A 39 8.72 -2.71 -16.37
N GLU A 40 8.35 -3.79 -17.07
CA GLU A 40 8.93 -5.11 -16.89
C GLU A 40 10.45 -5.10 -17.14
N LYS A 41 10.91 -4.46 -18.20
CA LYS A 41 12.34 -4.33 -18.53
C LYS A 41 13.13 -3.59 -17.46
N ILE A 42 12.57 -2.50 -16.90
CA ILE A 42 13.20 -1.73 -15.83
C ILE A 42 13.31 -2.62 -14.58
N LEU A 43 12.20 -3.19 -14.14
CA LEU A 43 12.16 -4.04 -12.95
C LEU A 43 13.04 -5.27 -13.08
N SER A 44 13.07 -5.93 -14.25
CA SER A 44 13.95 -7.09 -14.50
C SER A 44 15.43 -6.75 -14.33
N LYS A 45 15.84 -5.52 -14.63
CA LYS A 45 17.23 -5.06 -14.46
C LYS A 45 17.55 -4.66 -13.03
N GLU A 46 16.58 -4.10 -12.31
CA GLU A 46 16.80 -3.42 -11.05
C GLU A 46 16.48 -4.31 -9.84
N MET A 47 15.64 -5.36 -10.00
CA MET A 47 15.02 -6.10 -8.89
C MET A 47 16.05 -6.73 -7.95
N ASP A 48 17.10 -7.37 -8.47
CA ASP A 48 18.11 -8.03 -7.65
C ASP A 48 18.86 -7.02 -6.76
N GLU A 49 19.11 -5.81 -7.28
CA GLU A 49 19.76 -4.76 -6.53
C GLU A 49 18.80 -4.08 -5.54
N ILE A 50 17.53 -3.93 -5.92
CA ILE A 50 16.47 -3.46 -5.03
C ILE A 50 16.36 -4.35 -3.79
N GLN A 51 16.26 -5.66 -3.98
CA GLN A 51 16.11 -6.63 -2.87
C GLN A 51 17.33 -6.69 -1.95
N LYS A 52 18.54 -6.38 -2.46
CA LYS A 52 19.74 -6.27 -1.62
C LYS A 52 19.73 -5.02 -0.74
N ARG A 53 19.08 -3.94 -1.18
CA ARG A 53 19.15 -2.62 -0.53
C ARG A 53 17.98 -2.33 0.39
N SER A 54 16.80 -2.89 0.12
CA SER A 54 15.58 -2.57 0.85
C SER A 54 14.66 -3.78 0.95
N LYS A 55 13.98 -3.88 2.10
CA LYS A 55 12.71 -4.61 2.13
C LYS A 55 11.72 -3.90 1.23
N ILE A 56 10.79 -4.62 0.63
CA ILE A 56 9.81 -4.03 -0.27
C ILE A 56 8.38 -4.44 0.10
N THR A 57 7.43 -3.54 -0.15
CA THR A 57 6.05 -3.86 -0.45
C THR A 57 5.79 -3.55 -1.93
N ILE A 58 4.71 -4.02 -2.49
CA ILE A 58 4.42 -3.87 -3.91
C ILE A 58 2.98 -3.40 -4.07
N HIS A 59 2.81 -2.26 -4.72
CA HIS A 59 1.50 -1.79 -5.14
C HIS A 59 1.29 -2.15 -6.61
N LEU A 60 0.33 -3.05 -6.88
CA LEU A 60 0.07 -3.52 -8.23
C LEU A 60 -0.74 -2.49 -9.05
N PRO A 61 -0.73 -2.59 -10.41
CA PRO A 61 -1.46 -1.69 -11.29
C PRO A 61 -2.94 -1.58 -10.94
N THR A 62 -3.52 -0.40 -11.18
CA THR A 62 -4.92 -0.11 -10.87
C THR A 62 -5.80 0.06 -12.11
N ASP A 63 -5.22 -0.07 -13.31
CA ASP A 63 -5.88 0.21 -14.58
C ASP A 63 -6.70 -0.98 -15.13
N LYS A 64 -6.10 -2.19 -15.16
CA LYS A 64 -6.73 -3.39 -15.72
C LYS A 64 -6.33 -4.64 -14.95
N LEU A 65 -7.29 -5.54 -14.70
CA LEU A 65 -7.02 -6.81 -14.02
C LEU A 65 -5.98 -7.67 -14.75
N GLU A 66 -5.88 -7.58 -16.07
CA GLU A 66 -4.85 -8.29 -16.85
C GLU A 66 -3.44 -7.79 -16.50
N ASN A 67 -3.27 -6.46 -16.39
CA ASN A 67 -2.00 -5.86 -15.97
C ASN A 67 -1.63 -6.25 -14.55
N VAL A 68 -2.62 -6.33 -13.65
CA VAL A 68 -2.42 -6.84 -12.28
C VAL A 68 -1.93 -8.28 -12.29
N LYS A 69 -2.54 -9.16 -13.10
CA LYS A 69 -2.13 -10.56 -13.22
C LYS A 69 -0.71 -10.70 -13.73
N ASN A 70 -0.35 -9.96 -14.79
CA ASN A 70 0.99 -10.00 -15.38
C ASN A 70 2.05 -9.47 -14.40
N ALA A 71 1.75 -8.38 -13.69
CA ALA A 71 2.64 -7.85 -12.66
C ALA A 71 2.79 -8.85 -11.49
N TYR A 72 1.69 -9.45 -11.01
CA TYR A 72 1.76 -10.49 -9.98
C TYR A 72 2.65 -11.67 -10.41
N GLU A 73 2.52 -12.17 -11.62
CA GLU A 73 3.35 -13.27 -12.13
C GLU A 73 4.85 -12.93 -12.09
N PHE A 74 5.21 -11.67 -12.31
CA PHE A 74 6.59 -11.20 -12.17
C PHE A 74 7.07 -11.20 -10.71
N PHE A 75 6.19 -10.82 -9.76
CA PHE A 75 6.58 -10.62 -8.36
C PHE A 75 6.37 -11.85 -7.47
N LYS A 76 5.56 -12.84 -7.85
CA LYS A 76 5.16 -13.96 -7.00
C LYS A 76 6.30 -14.73 -6.33
N ASP A 77 7.46 -14.81 -7.01
CA ASP A 77 8.65 -15.53 -6.52
C ASP A 77 9.71 -14.58 -5.90
N LYS A 78 9.39 -13.29 -5.73
CA LYS A 78 10.27 -12.30 -5.11
C LYS A 78 10.03 -12.23 -3.60
N ASP A 79 11.03 -11.72 -2.87
CA ASP A 79 10.85 -11.44 -1.45
C ASP A 79 10.16 -10.11 -1.24
N TYR A 80 9.02 -10.10 -0.54
CA TYR A 80 8.23 -8.92 -0.23
C TYR A 80 7.46 -9.07 1.09
N LEU A 81 7.14 -7.97 1.73
CA LEU A 81 6.37 -7.92 2.97
C LEU A 81 4.86 -8.04 2.70
N ASN A 82 4.38 -7.31 1.71
CA ASN A 82 2.97 -7.25 1.32
C ASN A 82 2.82 -6.91 -0.17
N ILE A 83 1.74 -7.38 -0.79
CA ILE A 83 1.27 -6.91 -2.10
C ILE A 83 -0.09 -6.24 -1.91
N THR A 84 -0.23 -5.02 -2.42
CA THR A 84 -1.46 -4.24 -2.40
C THR A 84 -2.15 -4.25 -3.77
N LEU A 85 -3.47 -4.50 -3.77
CA LEU A 85 -4.34 -4.47 -4.94
C LEU A 85 -5.52 -3.54 -4.72
N HIS A 86 -5.97 -2.87 -5.77
CA HIS A 86 -7.28 -2.23 -5.80
C HIS A 86 -8.37 -3.21 -6.26
N PRO A 87 -9.59 -3.11 -5.72
CA PRO A 87 -10.71 -3.89 -6.23
C PRO A 87 -11.16 -3.38 -7.61
N PHE A 88 -11.67 -4.29 -8.45
CA PHE A 88 -12.22 -3.98 -9.79
C PHE A 88 -13.73 -4.23 -9.82
N MET A 89 -14.45 -3.48 -10.66
CA MET A 89 -15.92 -3.57 -10.77
C MET A 89 -16.46 -4.96 -11.12
N ASN A 90 -15.72 -5.79 -11.83
CA ASN A 90 -16.08 -7.21 -11.98
C ASN A 90 -15.69 -7.99 -10.72
N PHE A 91 -16.48 -7.85 -9.66
CA PHE A 91 -16.21 -8.44 -8.35
C PHE A 91 -16.02 -9.95 -8.38
N LYS A 92 -16.74 -10.66 -9.24
CA LYS A 92 -16.57 -12.11 -9.37
C LYS A 92 -15.17 -12.44 -9.88
N GLN A 93 -14.77 -11.85 -11.00
CA GLN A 93 -13.48 -12.13 -11.62
C GLN A 93 -12.32 -11.66 -10.72
N PHE A 94 -12.47 -10.52 -10.07
CA PHE A 94 -11.49 -10.02 -9.12
C PHE A 94 -11.36 -10.93 -7.89
N ALA A 95 -12.47 -11.37 -7.30
CA ALA A 95 -12.47 -12.28 -6.16
C ALA A 95 -11.85 -13.64 -6.53
N ASP A 96 -12.21 -14.21 -7.67
CA ASP A 96 -11.64 -15.48 -8.15
C ASP A 96 -10.11 -15.36 -8.30
N PHE A 97 -9.61 -14.27 -8.85
CA PHE A 97 -8.17 -14.00 -8.94
C PHE A 97 -7.54 -13.81 -7.57
N TYR A 98 -8.07 -12.88 -6.73
CA TYR A 98 -7.53 -12.58 -5.41
C TYR A 98 -7.38 -13.85 -4.55
N PHE A 99 -8.43 -14.67 -4.44
CA PHE A 99 -8.37 -15.88 -3.64
C PHE A 99 -7.44 -16.94 -4.24
N SER A 100 -7.33 -17.01 -5.57
CA SER A 100 -6.40 -17.94 -6.23
C SER A 100 -4.93 -17.66 -5.90
N ILE A 101 -4.58 -16.41 -5.60
CA ILE A 101 -3.23 -16.01 -5.23
C ILE A 101 -3.04 -15.94 -3.71
N SER A 102 -3.96 -15.36 -2.97
CA SER A 102 -3.84 -15.18 -1.51
C SER A 102 -3.87 -16.49 -0.72
N GLU A 103 -4.56 -17.51 -1.22
CA GLU A 103 -4.59 -18.84 -0.60
C GLU A 103 -3.28 -19.61 -0.78
N LYS A 104 -2.46 -19.27 -1.77
CA LYS A 104 -1.13 -19.85 -1.99
C LYS A 104 -0.04 -19.22 -1.10
N GLU A 105 -0.23 -17.96 -0.73
CA GLU A 105 0.72 -17.20 0.06
C GLU A 105 0.46 -17.38 1.56
N LYS A 106 1.17 -18.33 2.18
CA LYS A 106 0.99 -18.64 3.62
C LYS A 106 1.69 -17.64 4.54
N GLU A 107 2.84 -17.15 4.15
CA GLU A 107 3.72 -16.31 4.99
C GLU A 107 3.68 -14.84 4.59
N ARG A 108 3.46 -14.55 3.31
CA ARG A 108 3.38 -13.20 2.75
C ARG A 108 1.93 -12.76 2.64
N LYS A 109 1.68 -11.46 2.67
CA LYS A 109 0.32 -10.92 2.63
C LYS A 109 0.01 -10.34 1.25
N ILE A 110 -1.20 -10.60 0.80
CA ILE A 110 -1.80 -9.98 -0.38
C ILE A 110 -3.07 -9.30 0.09
N SER A 111 -3.10 -7.99 0.05
CA SER A 111 -4.15 -7.16 0.64
C SER A 111 -4.90 -6.35 -0.42
N ILE A 112 -6.10 -5.95 -0.06
CA ILE A 112 -6.97 -5.11 -0.88
C ILE A 112 -7.06 -3.75 -0.23
N GLU A 113 -6.79 -2.71 -0.98
CA GLU A 113 -6.83 -1.33 -0.51
C GLU A 113 -8.22 -0.72 -0.64
N ASN A 114 -8.52 0.24 0.23
CA ASN A 114 -9.67 1.13 0.10
C ASN A 114 -9.30 2.39 -0.72
N PRO A 115 -9.58 2.41 -2.04
CA PRO A 115 -9.35 3.60 -2.87
C PRO A 115 -10.34 4.72 -2.57
N GLU A 116 -10.18 5.88 -3.26
CA GLU A 116 -10.99 7.10 -3.13
C GLU A 116 -12.44 6.95 -3.65
N ASN A 117 -13.13 5.86 -3.32
CA ASN A 117 -14.51 5.61 -3.75
C ASN A 117 -15.13 4.47 -2.96
N ASP A 118 -16.36 4.08 -3.30
CA ASP A 118 -17.10 3.06 -2.59
C ASP A 118 -16.78 1.62 -3.02
N ILE A 119 -15.99 1.41 -4.07
CA ILE A 119 -15.75 0.09 -4.68
C ILE A 119 -15.23 -0.95 -3.67
N PHE A 120 -14.38 -0.52 -2.71
CA PHE A 120 -13.90 -1.40 -1.64
C PHE A 120 -15.04 -1.90 -0.76
N PHE A 121 -15.94 -1.00 -0.36
CA PHE A 121 -17.07 -1.35 0.50
C PHE A 121 -18.10 -2.19 -0.23
N GLU A 122 -18.35 -1.90 -1.49
CA GLU A 122 -19.21 -2.70 -2.37
C GLU A 122 -18.62 -4.11 -2.57
N PHE A 123 -17.30 -4.21 -2.73
CA PHE A 123 -16.61 -5.50 -2.79
C PHE A 123 -16.70 -6.27 -1.46
N CYS A 124 -16.54 -5.59 -0.32
CA CYS A 124 -16.75 -6.20 1.00
C CYS A 124 -18.19 -6.71 1.16
N ASP A 125 -19.17 -5.96 0.67
CA ASP A 125 -20.58 -6.37 0.71
C ASP A 125 -20.84 -7.56 -0.21
N TYR A 126 -20.24 -7.61 -1.38
CA TYR A 126 -20.27 -8.78 -2.26
C TYR A 126 -19.72 -10.04 -1.59
N LEU A 127 -18.69 -9.90 -0.74
CA LEU A 127 -18.06 -11.02 -0.04
C LEU A 127 -18.80 -11.49 1.22
N LYS A 128 -19.73 -10.72 1.79
CA LYS A 128 -20.42 -11.03 3.06
C LYS A 128 -21.00 -12.45 3.11
N HIS A 129 -21.48 -12.95 2.00
CA HIS A 129 -22.12 -14.27 1.91
C HIS A 129 -21.16 -15.40 1.48
N LYS A 130 -19.86 -15.11 1.36
CA LYS A 130 -18.88 -16.07 0.83
C LYS A 130 -18.01 -16.73 1.90
N SER A 131 -18.18 -16.35 3.17
CA SER A 131 -17.40 -16.86 4.33
C SER A 131 -15.88 -16.82 4.10
N LYS A 132 -15.40 -15.87 3.31
CA LYS A 132 -13.98 -15.68 2.98
C LYS A 132 -13.46 -14.40 3.60
N ASN A 133 -12.29 -14.50 4.24
CA ASN A 133 -11.58 -13.35 4.77
C ASN A 133 -10.61 -12.76 3.74
N ILE A 134 -10.45 -11.45 3.76
CA ILE A 134 -9.47 -10.73 2.98
C ILE A 134 -8.45 -10.05 3.91
N TYR A 135 -7.24 -9.84 3.42
CA TYR A 135 -6.31 -8.89 4.03
C TYR A 135 -6.53 -7.50 3.43
N ILE A 136 -6.18 -6.48 4.20
CA ILE A 136 -6.50 -5.09 3.85
C ILE A 136 -5.26 -4.21 4.00
N THR A 137 -4.97 -3.43 2.97
CA THR A 137 -4.17 -2.22 3.07
C THR A 137 -5.11 -1.07 3.39
N MET A 138 -4.95 -0.50 4.58
CA MET A 138 -5.77 0.64 5.01
C MET A 138 -5.15 1.92 4.50
N ASP A 139 -5.75 2.54 3.48
CA ASP A 139 -5.38 3.90 3.11
C ASP A 139 -6.07 4.90 4.03
N TYR A 140 -5.25 5.53 4.87
CA TYR A 140 -5.71 6.49 5.85
C TYR A 140 -6.14 7.82 5.21
N GLY A 141 -5.43 8.26 4.18
CA GLY A 141 -5.71 9.52 3.48
C GLY A 141 -6.98 9.45 2.64
N HIS A 142 -7.24 8.33 1.96
CA HIS A 142 -8.49 8.10 1.23
C HIS A 142 -9.71 8.11 2.16
N LEU A 143 -9.60 7.48 3.34
CA LEU A 143 -10.68 7.55 4.33
C LEU A 143 -10.95 8.99 4.79
N LEU A 144 -9.92 9.83 4.94
CA LEU A 144 -10.09 11.24 5.28
C LEU A 144 -10.74 12.01 4.14
N LEU A 145 -10.31 11.80 2.90
CA LEU A 145 -10.87 12.47 1.72
C LEU A 145 -12.36 12.16 1.57
N ASP A 146 -12.74 10.90 1.73
CA ASP A 146 -14.12 10.42 1.68
C ASP A 146 -14.92 10.75 2.97
N LYS A 147 -14.31 11.50 3.92
CA LYS A 147 -14.94 11.86 5.21
C LYS A 147 -15.41 10.65 6.01
N ARG A 148 -14.73 9.52 5.86
CA ARG A 148 -15.02 8.29 6.59
C ARG A 148 -14.32 8.26 7.94
N SER A 149 -14.94 7.60 8.90
CA SER A 149 -14.38 7.49 10.24
C SER A 149 -13.26 6.44 10.30
N ILE A 150 -12.02 6.90 10.48
CA ILE A 150 -10.84 6.06 10.71
C ILE A 150 -11.09 5.04 11.84
N THR A 151 -11.63 5.48 12.96
CA THR A 151 -11.89 4.62 14.12
C THR A 151 -12.90 3.52 13.80
N ARG A 152 -13.96 3.85 13.05
CA ARG A 152 -14.97 2.84 12.64
C ARG A 152 -14.39 1.83 11.65
N PHE A 153 -13.61 2.32 10.67
CA PHE A 153 -12.92 1.45 9.71
C PHE A 153 -11.97 0.50 10.44
N TYR A 154 -11.10 1.04 11.27
CA TYR A 154 -10.16 0.24 12.05
C TYR A 154 -10.88 -0.78 12.93
N LYS A 155 -11.93 -0.36 13.68
CA LYS A 155 -12.70 -1.29 14.53
C LYS A 155 -13.32 -2.44 13.73
N ARG A 156 -13.77 -2.17 12.51
CA ARG A 156 -14.38 -3.19 11.64
C ARG A 156 -13.36 -4.18 11.10
N PHE A 157 -12.16 -3.72 10.75
CA PHE A 157 -11.21 -4.48 9.95
C PHE A 157 -9.86 -4.74 10.65
N SER A 158 -9.71 -4.42 11.94
CA SER A 158 -8.43 -4.44 12.65
C SER A 158 -7.60 -5.73 12.51
N ASN A 159 -8.28 -6.89 12.51
CA ASN A 159 -7.60 -8.19 12.39
C ASN A 159 -7.21 -8.56 10.94
N GLN A 160 -7.60 -7.75 9.98
CA GLN A 160 -7.38 -7.98 8.55
C GLN A 160 -6.38 -6.98 7.97
N ILE A 161 -6.10 -5.86 8.68
CA ILE A 161 -5.17 -4.84 8.21
C ILE A 161 -3.74 -5.36 8.30
N THR A 162 -3.05 -5.39 7.16
CA THR A 162 -1.67 -5.87 7.04
C THR A 162 -0.68 -4.78 6.66
N GLU A 163 -1.16 -3.64 6.18
CA GLU A 163 -0.38 -2.46 5.82
C GLU A 163 -1.25 -1.21 5.99
N ILE A 164 -0.64 -0.07 6.23
CA ILE A 164 -1.30 1.23 6.20
C ILE A 164 -0.57 2.14 5.21
N HIS A 165 -1.32 2.75 4.29
CA HIS A 165 -0.86 3.88 3.50
C HIS A 165 -1.21 5.17 4.23
N PHE A 166 -0.22 6.06 4.40
CA PHE A 166 -0.37 7.28 5.15
C PHE A 166 0.02 8.51 4.35
N HIS A 167 -0.96 9.36 4.13
CA HIS A 167 -0.84 10.69 3.56
C HIS A 167 -2.00 11.56 4.07
N GLY A 168 -1.96 12.85 3.77
CA GLY A 168 -3.04 13.77 4.06
C GLY A 168 -3.93 14.06 2.86
N THR A 169 -4.87 14.97 3.08
CA THR A 169 -5.76 15.51 2.04
C THR A 169 -5.97 16.99 2.25
N ASN A 170 -6.19 17.74 1.17
CA ASN A 170 -6.65 19.13 1.22
C ASN A 170 -8.18 19.27 1.06
N GLY A 171 -8.91 18.15 1.18
CA GLY A 171 -10.35 18.08 1.03
C GLY A 171 -10.85 17.97 -0.43
N LYS A 172 -9.92 18.03 -1.41
CA LYS A 172 -10.19 17.85 -2.85
C LYS A 172 -9.30 16.81 -3.50
N LYS A 173 -8.10 16.61 -2.95
CA LYS A 173 -7.09 15.67 -3.45
C LYS A 173 -6.49 14.92 -2.29
N SER A 174 -6.14 13.67 -2.55
CA SER A 174 -5.31 12.80 -1.71
C SER A 174 -3.82 13.10 -1.90
N HIS A 175 -2.97 12.32 -1.26
CA HIS A 175 -1.51 12.36 -1.35
C HIS A 175 -0.91 13.75 -1.09
N CYS A 176 -1.56 14.52 -0.21
CA CYS A 176 -1.06 15.80 0.27
C CYS A 176 -0.28 15.61 1.58
N TYR A 177 0.64 16.54 1.88
CA TYR A 177 1.27 16.56 3.19
C TYR A 177 0.19 16.73 4.28
N PRO A 178 0.14 15.82 5.30
CA PRO A 178 -0.90 15.87 6.31
C PRO A 178 -0.72 17.06 7.24
N ASP A 179 -1.82 17.65 7.68
CA ASP A 179 -1.78 18.67 8.73
C ASP A 179 -1.40 18.08 10.09
N GLN A 180 -1.07 18.94 11.05
CA GLN A 180 -0.62 18.52 12.40
C GLN A 180 -1.70 17.73 13.16
N LYS A 181 -2.98 18.00 12.90
CA LYS A 181 -4.09 17.27 13.52
C LYS A 181 -4.15 15.85 12.98
N THR A 182 -3.98 15.67 11.69
CA THR A 182 -3.92 14.36 11.01
C THR A 182 -2.73 13.55 11.51
N ILE A 183 -1.53 14.16 11.59
CA ILE A 183 -0.31 13.49 12.11
C ILE A 183 -0.53 13.04 13.57
N LYS A 184 -1.06 13.91 14.43
CA LYS A 184 -1.36 13.57 15.84
C LYS A 184 -2.40 12.45 15.94
N GLY A 185 -3.45 12.49 15.12
CA GLY A 185 -4.47 11.45 15.04
C GLY A 185 -3.90 10.09 14.64
N PHE A 186 -3.06 10.08 13.61
CA PHE A 186 -2.36 8.88 13.16
C PHE A 186 -1.43 8.31 14.24
N LYS A 187 -0.58 9.15 14.84
CA LYS A 187 0.31 8.72 15.93
C LYS A 187 -0.48 8.15 17.12
N LYS A 188 -1.63 8.73 17.44
CA LYS A 188 -2.53 8.21 18.48
C LYS A 188 -3.03 6.82 18.10
N LEU A 189 -3.52 6.61 16.88
CA LEU A 189 -3.94 5.31 16.38
C LEU A 189 -2.82 4.27 16.52
N MET A 190 -1.61 4.61 16.08
CA MET A 190 -0.45 3.71 16.11
C MET A 190 -0.02 3.33 17.53
N ARG A 191 -0.17 4.24 18.52
CA ARG A 191 0.13 3.95 19.94
C ARG A 191 -0.94 3.14 20.64
N GLU A 192 -2.21 3.37 20.29
CA GLU A 192 -3.35 2.68 20.92
C GLU A 192 -3.54 1.25 20.42
N LYS A 193 -2.84 0.91 19.34
CA LYS A 193 -2.96 -0.38 18.69
C LYS A 193 -1.66 -1.14 18.80
N ASP A 194 -1.78 -2.42 19.13
CA ASP A 194 -0.64 -3.32 19.29
C ASP A 194 -0.18 -3.86 17.95
N PHE A 195 0.36 -2.96 17.10
CA PHE A 195 0.97 -3.35 15.85
C PHE A 195 2.34 -4.00 16.10
N SER A 196 2.64 -5.07 15.38
CA SER A 196 3.94 -5.73 15.45
C SER A 196 5.08 -4.77 15.07
N SER A 197 6.30 -5.08 15.49
CA SER A 197 7.49 -4.27 15.19
C SER A 197 7.79 -4.19 13.68
N ASP A 198 7.32 -5.17 12.92
CA ASP A 198 7.49 -5.33 11.48
C ASP A 198 6.25 -4.92 10.66
N PHE A 199 5.22 -4.35 11.31
CA PHE A 199 4.02 -3.87 10.63
C PHE A 199 4.35 -2.69 9.70
N PRO A 200 4.08 -2.79 8.37
CA PRO A 200 4.44 -1.76 7.41
C PRO A 200 3.45 -0.57 7.42
N VAL A 201 4.04 0.62 7.42
CA VAL A 201 3.36 1.90 7.19
C VAL A 201 4.06 2.61 6.04
N CYS A 202 3.43 2.69 4.89
CA CYS A 202 3.94 3.35 3.71
C CYS A 202 3.50 4.81 3.66
N ILE A 203 4.45 5.73 3.50
CA ILE A 203 4.16 7.14 3.22
C ILE A 203 3.96 7.29 1.72
N GLU A 204 2.75 7.67 1.32
CA GLU A 204 2.39 7.90 -0.07
C GLU A 204 2.32 9.38 -0.41
N LEU A 205 3.48 10.01 -0.44
CA LEU A 205 3.67 11.35 -0.99
C LEU A 205 4.57 11.27 -2.22
N PHE A 206 4.29 12.10 -3.22
CA PHE A 206 5.01 12.12 -4.50
C PHE A 206 5.99 13.29 -4.59
N ASN A 207 6.50 13.72 -3.45
CA ASN A 207 7.51 14.74 -3.29
C ASN A 207 8.54 14.29 -2.26
N LEU A 208 9.80 14.21 -2.68
CA LEU A 208 10.90 13.66 -1.88
C LEU A 208 11.11 14.41 -0.55
N ASP A 209 11.08 15.74 -0.58
CA ASP A 209 11.34 16.57 0.61
C ASP A 209 10.17 16.43 1.61
N GLU A 210 8.93 16.45 1.12
CA GLU A 210 7.75 16.20 1.95
C GLU A 210 7.76 14.80 2.55
N THR A 211 8.15 13.79 1.76
CA THR A 211 8.27 12.40 2.24
C THR A 211 9.29 12.32 3.38
N LYS A 212 10.50 12.85 3.21
CA LYS A 212 11.54 12.86 4.25
C LYS A 212 11.09 13.62 5.51
N ARG A 213 10.43 14.75 5.33
CA ARG A 213 9.90 15.53 6.43
C ARG A 213 8.83 14.74 7.21
N LEU A 214 7.90 14.07 6.51
CA LEU A 214 6.86 13.28 7.17
C LEU A 214 7.43 12.06 7.89
N VAL A 215 8.45 11.38 7.31
CA VAL A 215 9.21 10.32 8.00
C VAL A 215 9.79 10.84 9.32
N ALA A 216 10.43 12.00 9.29
CA ALA A 216 10.99 12.63 10.50
C ALA A 216 9.89 12.98 11.51
N ASP A 217 8.78 13.57 11.06
CA ASP A 217 7.65 13.90 11.92
C ASP A 217 7.04 12.65 12.57
N LEU A 218 6.98 11.52 11.88
CA LEU A 218 6.44 10.27 12.46
C LEU A 218 7.40 9.61 13.46
N LYS A 219 8.71 9.76 13.28
CA LYS A 219 9.73 9.22 14.18
C LYS A 219 9.91 10.04 15.46
N ASN A 220 9.64 11.33 15.42
CA ASN A 220 9.70 12.20 16.60
C ASN A 220 8.57 11.86 17.57
N LYS A 221 8.92 11.67 18.88
CA LYS A 221 7.98 11.28 19.96
C LYS A 221 6.93 12.34 20.26
#